data_2e765fb5a4953123d9fe7062e0b686cb
#
_entry.id   2e765fb5a4953123d9fe7062e0b686cb
#
_cell.length_a   1.000
_cell.length_b   1.000
_cell.length_c   1.000
_cell.angle_alpha   90.00
_cell.angle_beta   90.00
_cell.angle_gamma   90.00
#
_symmetry.space_group_name_H-M   'P 1'
#
loop_
_entity.id
_entity.type
_entity.pdbx_description
1 polymer ?
#
loop_
_entity_poly.entity_id
_entity_poly.type
_entity_poly.pdbx_seq_one_letter_code
_entity_poly.pdbx_strand_id
1 'polypeptide(L)'
;IRPRLGGNTRMGVFATRSPFRPNPLGLSSVRLEGIEHRPDVGPVLIVRGADLMDGTPIYDIKPYIPYADCHPDAAEGFTGQTQFHRLQVQFPPELLAQVPQADRAALTGVLAGDPRPSYQHDPQRVYGMEFGPVEVHFTVDGEVLTVTGIARR
;
A
#
# COMPACT_ATOMS: atom_id res chain seq x y z
N ILE A 1 14.56 0.29 13.40
CA ILE A 1 13.63 0.15 12.27
C ILE A 1 13.86 1.32 11.32
N ARG A 2 13.83 1.06 10.04
CA ARG A 2 13.89 2.08 8.97
C ARG A 2 12.53 2.08 8.28
N PRO A 3 11.62 3.01 8.59
CA PRO A 3 10.32 3.04 7.98
C PRO A 3 10.41 3.49 6.52
N ARG A 4 9.58 2.94 5.66
CA ARG A 4 9.55 3.30 4.23
C ARG A 4 9.37 4.79 4.00
N LEU A 5 8.50 5.43 4.77
CA LEU A 5 8.22 6.87 4.69
C LEU A 5 9.33 7.76 5.28
N GLY A 6 10.19 7.22 6.13
CA GLY A 6 11.31 7.95 6.77
C GLY A 6 12.64 7.79 6.03
N GLY A 7 12.65 7.20 4.83
CA GLY A 7 13.86 6.92 4.08
C GLY A 7 14.81 5.99 4.86
N ASN A 8 16.10 6.35 4.93
CA ASN A 8 17.10 5.57 5.65
C ASN A 8 17.28 5.97 7.12
N THR A 9 16.51 6.90 7.64
CA THR A 9 16.59 7.34 9.03
C THR A 9 16.16 6.23 9.98
N ARG A 10 16.99 5.90 10.96
CA ARG A 10 16.68 4.86 11.95
C ARG A 10 15.75 5.44 13.02
N MET A 11 14.60 4.79 13.20
CA MET A 11 13.57 5.18 14.16
C MET A 11 13.47 4.18 15.31
N GLY A 12 13.11 4.65 16.50
CA GLY A 12 12.76 3.81 17.63
C GLY A 12 11.48 3.01 17.35
N VAL A 13 11.34 1.85 17.98
CA VAL A 13 10.18 0.95 17.76
C VAL A 13 8.86 1.62 18.14
N PHE A 14 8.83 2.45 19.17
CA PHE A 14 7.61 3.14 19.62
C PHE A 14 7.26 4.38 18.78
N ALA A 15 8.18 4.84 17.94
CA ALA A 15 7.93 5.92 16.99
C ALA A 15 7.38 5.43 15.66
N THR A 16 7.14 4.14 15.49
CA THR A 16 6.67 3.55 14.23
C THR A 16 5.51 2.59 14.45
N ARG A 17 4.73 2.34 13.39
CA ARG A 17 3.68 1.30 13.34
C ARG A 17 4.16 0.02 12.68
N SER A 18 5.46 -0.15 12.49
CA SER A 18 6.04 -1.36 11.89
C SER A 18 5.71 -2.62 12.71
N PRO A 19 5.39 -3.74 12.06
CA PRO A 19 5.18 -5.04 12.73
C PRO A 19 6.47 -5.64 13.29
N PHE A 20 7.65 -5.15 12.88
CA PHE A 20 8.95 -5.61 13.40
C PHE A 20 9.21 -5.05 14.81
N ARG A 21 8.53 -5.63 15.78
CA ARG A 21 8.55 -5.25 17.20
C ARG A 21 8.38 -6.48 18.09
N PRO A 22 8.73 -6.38 19.40
CA PRO A 22 8.64 -7.53 20.32
C PRO A 22 7.25 -8.20 20.37
N ASN A 23 6.18 -7.42 20.34
CA ASN A 23 4.80 -7.91 20.17
C ASN A 23 4.32 -7.45 18.79
N PRO A 24 4.36 -8.31 17.75
CA PRO A 24 4.07 -7.92 16.37
C PRO A 24 2.56 -7.78 16.11
N LEU A 25 1.84 -7.14 17.03
CA LEU A 25 0.43 -6.80 16.85
C LEU A 25 0.30 -5.49 16.08
N GLY A 26 -0.53 -5.53 15.05
CA GLY A 26 -0.94 -4.37 14.27
C GLY A 26 -2.31 -3.87 14.71
N LEU A 27 -2.61 -2.62 14.36
CA LEU A 27 -3.94 -2.03 14.45
C LEU A 27 -4.26 -1.38 13.12
N SER A 28 -5.36 -1.81 12.49
CA SER A 28 -5.85 -1.25 11.22
C SER A 28 -7.27 -0.74 11.41
N SER A 29 -7.51 0.51 11.04
CA SER A 29 -8.85 1.06 10.94
C SER A 29 -9.37 0.83 9.53
N VAL A 30 -10.55 0.21 9.39
CA VAL A 30 -11.13 -0.15 8.11
C VAL A 30 -12.59 0.28 8.06
N ARG A 31 -13.09 0.50 6.84
CA ARG A 31 -14.52 0.76 6.65
C ARG A 31 -15.25 -0.57 6.46
N LEU A 32 -16.30 -0.80 7.25
CA LEU A 32 -17.22 -1.92 7.04
C LEU A 32 -18.14 -1.60 5.87
N GLU A 33 -18.11 -2.42 4.83
CA GLU A 33 -18.99 -2.33 3.66
C GLU A 33 -20.22 -3.23 3.80
N GLY A 34 -20.08 -4.36 4.48
CA GLY A 34 -21.18 -5.31 4.68
C GLY A 34 -20.78 -6.56 5.44
N ILE A 35 -21.79 -7.41 5.67
CA ILE A 35 -21.62 -8.74 6.24
C ILE A 35 -22.28 -9.73 5.28
N GLU A 36 -21.51 -10.71 4.83
CA GLU A 36 -21.99 -11.81 3.98
C GLU A 36 -22.00 -13.11 4.77
N HIS A 37 -23.01 -13.95 4.55
CA HIS A 37 -23.02 -15.31 5.05
C HIS A 37 -22.57 -16.27 3.97
N ARG A 38 -21.44 -16.94 4.18
CA ARG A 38 -20.91 -17.96 3.27
C ARG A 38 -21.13 -19.34 3.85
N PRO A 39 -21.58 -20.32 3.04
CA PRO A 39 -21.93 -21.65 3.53
C PRO A 39 -20.76 -22.42 4.17
N ASP A 40 -19.54 -22.15 3.73
CA ASP A 40 -18.30 -22.86 4.11
C ASP A 40 -17.61 -22.27 5.35
N VAL A 41 -17.74 -20.93 5.56
CA VAL A 41 -17.00 -20.21 6.61
C VAL A 41 -17.88 -19.41 7.57
N GLY A 42 -19.21 -19.31 7.29
CA GLY A 42 -20.13 -18.54 8.12
C GLY A 42 -20.13 -17.03 7.80
N PRO A 43 -20.30 -16.15 8.80
CA PRO A 43 -20.35 -14.71 8.59
C PRO A 43 -18.96 -14.16 8.23
N VAL A 44 -18.90 -13.38 7.14
CA VAL A 44 -17.70 -12.74 6.62
C VAL A 44 -17.90 -11.23 6.61
N LEU A 45 -16.98 -10.48 7.16
CA LEU A 45 -16.98 -9.02 7.13
C LEU A 45 -16.32 -8.54 5.83
N ILE A 46 -17.07 -7.77 5.04
CA ILE A 46 -16.53 -7.10 3.85
C ILE A 46 -16.06 -5.71 4.26
N VAL A 47 -14.76 -5.47 4.10
CA VAL A 47 -14.14 -4.22 4.55
C VAL A 47 -13.37 -3.54 3.42
N ARG A 48 -13.21 -2.23 3.54
CA ARG A 48 -12.40 -1.42 2.63
C ARG A 48 -11.26 -0.74 3.38
N GLY A 49 -10.10 -0.65 2.74
CA GLY A 49 -8.91 0.00 3.29
C GLY A 49 -8.08 -0.89 4.21
N ALA A 50 -8.29 -2.21 4.15
CA ALA A 50 -7.43 -3.17 4.84
C ALA A 50 -6.06 -3.21 4.15
N ASP A 51 -5.00 -2.91 4.90
CA ASP A 51 -3.60 -3.09 4.51
C ASP A 51 -3.08 -4.35 5.20
N LEU A 52 -3.59 -5.50 4.78
CA LEU A 52 -3.33 -6.81 5.36
C LEU A 52 -2.92 -7.79 4.25
N MET A 53 -1.95 -8.64 4.55
CA MET A 53 -1.62 -9.77 3.68
C MET A 53 -2.70 -10.85 3.82
N ASP A 54 -2.89 -11.62 2.76
CA ASP A 54 -3.74 -12.82 2.82
C ASP A 54 -3.28 -13.76 3.93
N GLY A 55 -4.24 -14.37 4.64
CA GLY A 55 -3.96 -15.22 5.77
C GLY A 55 -3.52 -14.51 7.06
N THR A 56 -3.51 -13.17 7.10
CA THR A 56 -3.22 -12.44 8.34
C THR A 56 -4.26 -12.74 9.40
N PRO A 57 -3.88 -13.27 10.58
CA PRO A 57 -4.83 -13.59 11.64
C PRO A 57 -5.40 -12.31 12.26
N ILE A 58 -6.71 -12.29 12.45
CA ILE A 58 -7.43 -11.22 13.15
C ILE A 58 -7.73 -11.71 14.57
N TYR A 59 -7.17 -11.04 15.57
CA TYR A 59 -7.34 -11.43 16.96
C TYR A 59 -8.52 -10.75 17.65
N ASP A 60 -8.86 -9.52 17.23
CA ASP A 60 -9.94 -8.75 17.83
C ASP A 60 -10.52 -7.75 16.83
N ILE A 61 -11.80 -7.42 17.00
CA ILE A 61 -12.52 -6.43 16.19
C ILE A 61 -13.27 -5.52 17.15
N LYS A 62 -13.04 -4.21 17.03
CA LYS A 62 -13.74 -3.18 17.82
C LYS A 62 -14.40 -2.16 16.91
N PRO A 63 -15.56 -1.63 17.28
CA PRO A 63 -16.15 -0.52 16.54
C PRO A 63 -15.26 0.71 16.67
N TYR A 64 -15.07 1.43 15.55
CA TYR A 64 -14.46 2.76 15.56
C TYR A 64 -15.45 3.77 16.15
N ILE A 65 -15.02 4.49 17.17
CA ILE A 65 -15.85 5.48 17.86
C ILE A 65 -15.20 6.87 17.70
N PRO A 66 -15.75 7.76 16.86
CA PRO A 66 -15.09 9.01 16.50
C PRO A 66 -14.65 9.88 17.68
N TYR A 67 -15.46 9.99 18.73
CA TYR A 67 -15.10 10.81 19.88
C TYR A 67 -13.96 10.24 20.72
N ALA A 68 -13.69 8.94 20.61
CA ALA A 68 -12.61 8.27 21.36
C ALA A 68 -11.38 7.99 20.50
N ASP A 69 -11.59 7.74 19.21
CA ASP A 69 -10.53 7.23 18.31
C ASP A 69 -9.96 8.32 17.38
N CYS A 70 -10.69 9.44 17.18
CA CYS A 70 -10.26 10.50 16.29
C CYS A 70 -9.56 11.64 17.07
N HIS A 71 -8.29 11.88 16.75
CA HIS A 71 -7.48 12.96 17.31
C HIS A 71 -6.93 13.83 16.16
N PRO A 72 -7.73 14.80 15.63
CA PRO A 72 -7.31 15.60 14.47
C PRO A 72 -6.10 16.48 14.71
N ASP A 73 -5.85 16.81 15.98
CA ASP A 73 -4.75 17.64 16.48
C ASP A 73 -3.50 16.83 16.90
N ALA A 74 -3.53 15.50 16.68
CA ALA A 74 -2.40 14.64 17.02
C ALA A 74 -1.15 15.01 16.22
N ALA A 75 0.00 15.04 16.89
CA ALA A 75 1.28 15.27 16.24
C ALA A 75 1.66 14.09 15.34
N GLU A 76 2.00 14.36 14.09
CA GLU A 76 2.33 13.33 13.08
C GLU A 76 3.73 12.70 13.27
N GLY A 77 4.55 13.21 14.18
CA GLY A 77 5.91 12.74 14.41
C GLY A 77 6.78 12.85 13.16
N PHE A 78 7.53 11.79 12.81
CA PHE A 78 8.40 11.81 11.63
C PHE A 78 7.62 11.82 10.31
N THR A 79 6.38 11.38 10.28
CA THR A 79 5.56 11.36 9.06
C THR A 79 5.17 12.76 8.61
N GLY A 80 4.95 13.70 9.53
CA GLY A 80 4.67 15.11 9.22
C GLY A 80 5.87 15.85 8.57
N GLN A 81 7.07 15.30 8.69
CA GLN A 81 8.28 15.83 8.05
C GLN A 81 8.56 15.14 6.70
N THR A 82 7.79 14.11 6.35
CA THR A 82 8.00 13.32 5.15
C THR A 82 7.20 13.93 4.00
N GLN A 83 7.90 14.45 2.99
CA GLN A 83 7.24 14.84 1.75
C GLN A 83 6.82 13.57 0.99
N PHE A 84 5.52 13.43 0.74
CA PHE A 84 5.01 12.39 -0.13
C PHE A 84 5.37 12.73 -1.56
N HIS A 85 6.45 12.12 -2.03
CA HIS A 85 6.84 12.23 -3.42
C HIS A 85 5.92 11.36 -4.27
N ARG A 86 5.36 11.92 -5.34
CA ARG A 86 4.57 11.18 -6.32
C ARG A 86 5.21 11.29 -7.67
N LEU A 87 5.42 10.14 -8.31
CA LEU A 87 5.90 10.07 -9.68
C LEU A 87 4.78 10.37 -10.67
N GLN A 88 5.14 11.01 -11.77
CA GLN A 88 4.28 11.11 -12.94
C GLN A 88 4.28 9.75 -13.67
N VAL A 89 3.13 9.10 -13.74
CA VAL A 89 3.01 7.79 -14.38
C VAL A 89 2.66 7.94 -15.85
N GLN A 90 3.56 7.49 -16.72
CA GLN A 90 3.31 7.29 -18.14
C GLN A 90 2.87 5.84 -18.36
N PHE A 91 1.60 5.64 -18.66
CA PHE A 91 1.03 4.33 -18.91
C PHE A 91 0.50 4.27 -20.35
N PRO A 92 1.21 3.60 -21.28
CA PRO A 92 0.75 3.47 -22.66
C PRO A 92 -0.64 2.85 -22.72
N PRO A 93 -1.57 3.42 -23.52
CA PRO A 93 -2.97 2.97 -23.58
C PRO A 93 -3.13 1.48 -23.90
N GLU A 94 -2.27 0.94 -24.77
CA GLU A 94 -2.25 -0.47 -25.17
C GLU A 94 -1.85 -1.40 -24.02
N LEU A 95 -0.98 -0.97 -23.13
CA LEU A 95 -0.61 -1.71 -21.92
C LEU A 95 -1.68 -1.57 -20.85
N LEU A 96 -2.24 -0.38 -20.67
CA LEU A 96 -3.32 -0.12 -19.73
C LEU A 96 -4.58 -0.93 -20.08
N ALA A 97 -4.85 -1.16 -21.36
CA ALA A 97 -5.97 -1.98 -21.83
C ALA A 97 -5.88 -3.44 -21.38
N GLN A 98 -4.67 -3.96 -21.10
CA GLN A 98 -4.44 -5.33 -20.62
C GLN A 98 -4.76 -5.50 -19.13
N VAL A 99 -4.89 -4.40 -18.38
CA VAL A 99 -5.25 -4.39 -16.96
C VAL A 99 -6.78 -4.35 -16.83
N PRO A 100 -7.39 -5.17 -15.96
CA PRO A 100 -8.83 -5.10 -15.69
C PRO A 100 -9.26 -3.67 -15.35
N GLN A 101 -10.38 -3.24 -15.90
CA GLN A 101 -10.84 -1.85 -15.75
C GLN A 101 -11.00 -1.40 -14.29
N ALA A 102 -11.47 -2.30 -13.43
CA ALA A 102 -11.63 -2.05 -11.99
C ALA A 102 -10.31 -1.74 -11.28
N ASP A 103 -9.18 -2.27 -11.81
CA ASP A 103 -7.87 -2.23 -11.16
C ASP A 103 -6.99 -1.07 -11.66
N ARG A 104 -7.33 -0.45 -12.80
CA ARG A 104 -6.47 0.55 -13.48
C ARG A 104 -6.16 1.74 -12.60
N ALA A 105 -7.15 2.30 -11.92
CA ALA A 105 -6.97 3.45 -11.04
C ALA A 105 -6.10 3.11 -9.82
N ALA A 106 -6.31 1.95 -9.21
CA ALA A 106 -5.54 1.47 -8.07
C ALA A 106 -4.08 1.20 -8.46
N LEU A 107 -3.85 0.51 -9.59
CA LEU A 107 -2.51 0.25 -10.11
C LEU A 107 -1.74 1.55 -10.40
N THR A 108 -2.39 2.51 -11.09
CA THR A 108 -1.77 3.81 -11.37
C THR A 108 -1.42 4.55 -10.08
N GLY A 109 -2.29 4.49 -9.06
CA GLY A 109 -2.03 5.07 -7.75
C GLY A 109 -0.82 4.44 -7.02
N VAL A 110 -0.67 3.12 -7.10
CA VAL A 110 0.48 2.39 -6.53
C VAL A 110 1.77 2.77 -7.25
N LEU A 111 1.77 2.82 -8.59
CA LEU A 111 2.93 3.23 -9.38
C LEU A 111 3.34 4.67 -9.08
N ALA A 112 2.37 5.59 -8.94
CA ALA A 112 2.65 6.98 -8.55
C ALA A 112 3.29 7.10 -7.17
N GLY A 113 3.08 6.13 -6.28
CA GLY A 113 3.69 6.04 -4.95
C GLY A 113 5.13 5.55 -4.93
N ASP A 114 5.80 5.41 -6.08
CA ASP A 114 7.16 4.90 -6.25
C ASP A 114 7.39 3.55 -5.56
N PRO A 115 7.00 2.44 -6.21
CA PRO A 115 7.12 1.10 -5.61
C PRO A 115 8.57 0.57 -5.56
N ARG A 116 9.56 1.32 -6.07
CA ARG A 116 10.97 0.89 -6.05
C ARG A 116 11.51 0.80 -4.61
N PRO A 117 12.53 -0.04 -4.37
CA PRO A 117 13.34 0.07 -3.17
C PRO A 117 13.99 1.45 -3.09
N SER A 118 13.90 2.12 -1.92
CA SER A 118 14.34 3.50 -1.71
C SER A 118 15.85 3.76 -1.95
N TYR A 119 16.64 2.71 -2.11
CA TYR A 119 18.09 2.78 -2.36
C TYR A 119 18.47 2.58 -3.85
N GLN A 120 17.47 2.40 -4.72
CA GLN A 120 17.70 2.13 -6.15
C GLN A 120 17.25 3.33 -6.99
N HIS A 121 18.20 3.91 -7.75
CA HIS A 121 17.99 5.11 -8.56
C HIS A 121 18.55 4.95 -9.99
N ASP A 122 18.62 3.71 -10.51
CA ASP A 122 19.11 3.46 -11.86
C ASP A 122 17.98 3.68 -12.89
N PRO A 123 18.10 4.71 -13.77
CA PRO A 123 17.05 5.03 -14.75
C PRO A 123 16.92 4.00 -15.86
N GLN A 124 17.95 3.17 -16.10
CA GLN A 124 17.93 2.12 -17.15
C GLN A 124 17.40 0.79 -16.63
N ARG A 125 17.23 0.67 -15.32
CA ARG A 125 16.75 -0.58 -14.71
C ARG A 125 15.27 -0.76 -14.94
N VAL A 126 14.91 -1.93 -15.43
CA VAL A 126 13.52 -2.38 -15.48
C VAL A 126 13.17 -3.03 -14.13
N TYR A 127 12.13 -2.51 -13.51
CA TYR A 127 11.56 -3.03 -12.27
C TYR A 127 10.33 -3.87 -12.60
N GLY A 128 10.09 -4.94 -11.83
CA GLY A 128 8.89 -5.75 -11.90
C GLY A 128 8.09 -5.64 -10.60
N MET A 129 6.77 -5.55 -10.71
CA MET A 129 5.85 -5.53 -9.57
C MET A 129 4.62 -6.39 -9.88
N GLU A 130 4.28 -7.26 -8.95
CA GLU A 130 3.02 -8.01 -9.00
C GLU A 130 1.85 -7.14 -8.54
N PHE A 131 0.76 -7.16 -9.31
CA PHE A 131 -0.48 -6.48 -8.97
C PHE A 131 -1.69 -7.29 -9.44
N GLY A 132 -2.36 -7.96 -8.50
CA GLY A 132 -3.45 -8.87 -8.80
C GLY A 132 -3.03 -9.95 -9.81
N PRO A 133 -3.75 -10.09 -10.97
CA PRO A 133 -3.46 -11.13 -11.96
C PRO A 133 -2.34 -10.76 -12.95
N VAL A 134 -1.69 -9.60 -12.77
CA VAL A 134 -0.67 -9.10 -13.71
C VAL A 134 0.66 -8.83 -13.02
N GLU A 135 1.73 -8.96 -13.77
CA GLU A 135 3.05 -8.45 -13.45
C GLU A 135 3.33 -7.22 -14.32
N VAL A 136 3.69 -6.12 -13.67
CA VAL A 136 3.91 -4.82 -14.31
C VAL A 136 5.40 -4.54 -14.37
N HIS A 137 5.94 -4.29 -15.56
CA HIS A 137 7.31 -3.87 -15.78
C HIS A 137 7.37 -2.37 -16.03
N PHE A 138 8.31 -1.68 -15.41
CA PHE A 138 8.45 -0.23 -15.53
C PHE A 138 9.89 0.24 -15.32
N THR A 139 10.19 1.42 -15.83
CA THR A 139 11.43 2.16 -15.56
C THR A 139 11.09 3.47 -14.86
N VAL A 140 12.07 4.07 -14.18
CA VAL A 140 11.89 5.40 -13.55
C VAL A 140 13.09 6.26 -13.85
N ASP A 141 12.84 7.40 -14.49
CA ASP A 141 13.83 8.44 -14.73
C ASP A 141 13.36 9.76 -14.10
N GLY A 142 14.15 10.26 -13.15
CA GLY A 142 13.77 11.42 -12.35
C GLY A 142 12.41 11.21 -11.65
N GLU A 143 11.44 12.03 -12.00
CA GLU A 143 10.08 12.01 -11.45
C GLU A 143 9.06 11.27 -12.33
N VAL A 144 9.54 10.65 -13.43
CA VAL A 144 8.67 9.97 -14.40
C VAL A 144 8.86 8.46 -14.30
N LEU A 145 7.75 7.75 -14.06
CA LEU A 145 7.66 6.31 -14.15
C LEU A 145 6.98 5.93 -15.47
N THR A 146 7.66 5.15 -16.29
CA THR A 146 7.13 4.65 -17.56
C THR A 146 6.87 3.16 -17.49
N VAL A 147 5.63 2.74 -17.71
CA VAL A 147 5.28 1.31 -17.83
C VAL A 147 5.75 0.79 -19.18
N THR A 148 6.58 -0.25 -19.17
CA THR A 148 7.23 -0.84 -20.33
C THR A 148 6.63 -2.18 -20.74
N GLY A 149 5.89 -2.85 -19.86
CA GLY A 149 5.28 -4.15 -20.17
C GLY A 149 4.29 -4.60 -19.10
N ILE A 150 3.35 -5.45 -19.55
CA ILE A 150 2.39 -6.18 -18.72
C ILE A 150 2.49 -7.65 -19.09
N ALA A 151 2.68 -8.52 -18.10
CA ALA A 151 2.59 -9.97 -18.25
C ALA A 151 1.40 -10.51 -17.43
N ARG A 152 0.68 -11.50 -17.96
CA ARG A 152 -0.35 -12.23 -17.20
C ARG A 152 0.31 -13.38 -16.44
N ARG A 153 -0.12 -13.59 -15.24
CA ARG A 153 0.24 -14.76 -14.42
C ARG A 153 -0.70 -15.92 -14.67
#